data_0dc1af9e87aaf93e0dfbe0695a597e99
#
_entry.id   0dc1af9e87aaf93e0dfbe0695a597e99
#
_cell.length_a   1.000
_cell.length_b   1.000
_cell.length_c   1.000
_cell.angle_alpha   90.00
_cell.angle_beta   90.00
_cell.angle_gamma   90.00
#
_symmetry.space_group_name_H-M   'P 1'
#
loop_
_entity.id
_entity.type
_entity.pdbx_description
1 polymer ?
#
loop_
_entity_poly.entity_id
_entity_poly.type
_entity_poly.pdbx_seq_one_letter_code
_entity_poly.pdbx_strand_id
1 'polypeptide(L)'
;MTEAAAPTSLFIGGQWLSTPASFEVVDPSDYGVLAEVSDASVQDGLDAVTAAHDAFQTWSVTPARQRAEILRRAYEIMTAEAEVCARLIALENGKAWRDAMGET
;
A
#
# COMPACT_ATOMS: atom_id res chain seq x y z
N MET A 1 -2.20 14.88 16.81
CA MET A 1 -2.61 14.21 15.56
C MET A 1 -2.06 12.79 15.60
N THR A 2 -2.93 11.82 15.75
CA THR A 2 -2.55 10.41 15.64
C THR A 2 -2.09 10.19 14.23
N GLU A 3 -0.80 9.95 14.06
CA GLU A 3 -0.22 9.51 12.81
C GLU A 3 -0.90 8.19 12.46
N ALA A 4 -1.71 8.17 11.42
CA ALA A 4 -2.22 6.92 10.88
C ALA A 4 -1.00 6.18 10.33
N ALA A 5 -0.43 5.31 11.14
CA ALA A 5 0.71 4.51 10.73
C ALA A 5 0.28 3.65 9.54
N ALA A 6 0.96 3.81 8.42
CA ALA A 6 0.78 2.94 7.28
C ALA A 6 1.09 1.49 7.69
N PRO A 7 0.36 0.49 7.15
CA PRO A 7 0.68 -0.90 7.41
C PRO A 7 2.10 -1.24 6.97
N THR A 8 2.83 -1.99 7.80
CA THR A 8 4.22 -2.37 7.56
C THR A 8 4.40 -3.85 7.24
N SER A 9 3.33 -4.63 7.30
CA SER A 9 3.31 -6.05 6.99
C SER A 9 2.95 -6.32 5.52
N LEU A 10 3.22 -7.53 5.04
CA LEU A 10 2.77 -8.00 3.73
C LEU A 10 1.25 -8.21 3.74
N PHE A 11 0.59 -7.91 2.61
CA PHE A 11 -0.82 -8.22 2.41
C PHE A 11 -0.98 -9.22 1.28
N ILE A 12 -1.22 -10.49 1.62
CA ILE A 12 -1.28 -11.60 0.67
C ILE A 12 -2.54 -12.42 0.92
N GLY A 13 -3.32 -12.68 -0.11
CA GLY A 13 -4.53 -13.50 0.00
C GLY A 13 -5.58 -12.95 0.96
N GLY A 14 -5.65 -11.64 1.13
CA GLY A 14 -6.58 -10.98 2.04
C GLY A 14 -6.14 -10.97 3.51
N GLN A 15 -4.88 -11.32 3.80
CA GLN A 15 -4.34 -11.37 5.16
C GLN A 15 -3.05 -10.56 5.31
N TRP A 16 -2.87 -9.97 6.49
CA TRP A 16 -1.64 -9.30 6.89
C TRP A 16 -0.66 -10.31 7.47
N LEU A 17 0.56 -10.37 6.91
CA LEU A 17 1.59 -11.33 7.28
C LEU A 17 2.87 -10.58 7.67
N SER A 18 3.42 -10.92 8.82
CA SER A 18 4.75 -10.45 9.24
C SER A 18 5.82 -11.43 8.77
N THR A 19 7.00 -10.90 8.46
CA THR A 19 8.17 -11.68 8.04
C THR A 19 9.23 -11.69 9.14
N PRO A 20 10.14 -12.70 9.17
CA PRO A 20 11.28 -12.71 10.09
C PRO A 20 12.31 -11.60 9.80
N ALA A 21 12.38 -11.13 8.55
CA ALA A 21 13.27 -10.06 8.12
C ALA A 21 12.48 -8.77 7.88
N SER A 22 13.12 -7.64 8.13
CA SER A 22 12.59 -6.31 7.87
C SER A 22 13.68 -5.39 7.32
N PHE A 23 13.29 -4.27 6.74
CA PHE A 23 14.20 -3.19 6.36
C PHE A 23 13.60 -1.83 6.74
N GLU A 24 14.48 -0.86 6.93
CA GLU A 24 14.11 0.50 7.29
C GLU A 24 13.69 1.30 6.05
N VAL A 25 12.60 2.06 6.19
CA VAL A 25 12.23 3.14 5.27
C VAL A 25 12.66 4.45 5.90
N VAL A 26 13.45 5.23 5.19
CA VAL A 26 14.04 6.48 5.71
C VAL A 26 13.52 7.70 4.98
N ASP A 27 13.44 8.82 5.69
CA ASP A 27 13.21 10.14 5.10
C ASP A 27 14.49 10.57 4.37
N PRO A 28 14.46 10.83 3.06
CA PRO A 28 15.66 11.25 2.33
C PRO A 28 16.16 12.66 2.70
N SER A 29 15.39 13.44 3.45
CA SER A 29 15.78 14.80 3.84
C SER A 29 16.76 14.83 5.01
N ASP A 30 16.65 13.89 5.94
CA ASP A 30 17.48 13.83 7.15
C ASP A 30 18.00 12.43 7.49
N TYR A 31 17.61 11.43 6.70
CA TYR A 31 17.90 10.00 6.90
C TYR A 31 17.31 9.42 8.19
N GLY A 32 16.33 10.09 8.78
CA GLY A 32 15.58 9.57 9.92
C GLY A 32 14.75 8.36 9.52
N VAL A 33 14.68 7.34 10.38
CA VAL A 33 13.87 6.14 10.14
C VAL A 33 12.40 6.49 10.32
N LEU A 34 11.61 6.28 9.25
CA LEU A 34 10.16 6.47 9.25
C LEU A 34 9.42 5.23 9.74
N ALA A 35 9.86 4.06 9.30
CA ALA A 35 9.25 2.79 9.65
C ALA A 35 10.21 1.62 9.39
N GLU A 36 9.96 0.49 10.04
CA GLU A 36 10.48 -0.82 9.66
C GLU A 36 9.37 -1.59 8.95
N VAL A 37 9.63 -2.08 7.75
CA VAL A 37 8.67 -2.82 6.94
C VAL A 37 9.13 -4.25 6.70
N SER A 38 8.19 -5.17 6.57
CA SER A 38 8.48 -6.57 6.30
C SER A 38 9.24 -6.75 4.99
N ASP A 39 10.34 -7.51 5.04
CA ASP A 39 11.11 -7.91 3.86
C ASP A 39 10.61 -9.28 3.38
N ALA A 40 10.01 -9.29 2.19
CA ALA A 40 9.41 -10.49 1.62
C ALA A 40 10.47 -11.46 1.10
N SER A 41 10.34 -12.73 1.41
CA SER A 41 11.12 -13.79 0.79
C SER A 41 10.66 -14.06 -0.65
N VAL A 42 11.47 -14.80 -1.42
CA VAL A 42 11.07 -15.28 -2.75
C VAL A 42 9.79 -16.12 -2.65
N GLN A 43 9.64 -16.91 -1.59
CA GLN A 43 8.44 -17.74 -1.40
C GLN A 43 7.19 -16.88 -1.15
N ASP A 44 7.29 -15.83 -0.35
CA ASP A 44 6.19 -14.88 -0.15
C ASP A 44 5.73 -14.25 -1.48
N GLY A 45 6.68 -13.92 -2.36
CA GLY A 45 6.39 -13.42 -3.71
C GLY A 45 5.64 -14.45 -4.56
N LEU A 46 6.06 -15.72 -4.53
CA LEU A 46 5.37 -16.81 -5.24
C LEU A 46 3.97 -17.06 -4.69
N ASP A 47 3.82 -17.01 -3.37
CA ASP A 47 2.52 -17.17 -2.71
C ASP A 47 1.57 -16.01 -3.07
N ALA A 48 2.08 -14.79 -3.18
CA ALA A 48 1.31 -13.64 -3.62
C ALA A 48 0.81 -13.80 -5.06
N VAL A 49 1.67 -14.28 -5.97
CA VAL A 49 1.28 -14.58 -7.37
C VAL A 49 0.22 -15.66 -7.42
N THR A 50 0.38 -16.74 -6.64
CA THR A 50 -0.59 -17.83 -6.56
C THR A 50 -1.94 -17.32 -6.05
N ALA A 51 -1.96 -16.55 -4.97
CA ALA A 51 -3.18 -15.95 -4.42
C ALA A 51 -3.89 -15.04 -5.44
N ALA A 52 -3.15 -14.24 -6.17
CA ALA A 52 -3.68 -13.37 -7.22
C ALA A 52 -4.25 -14.18 -8.41
N HIS A 53 -3.55 -15.24 -8.83
CA HIS A 53 -4.02 -16.14 -9.88
C HIS A 53 -5.33 -16.82 -9.51
N ASP A 54 -5.42 -17.34 -8.30
CA ASP A 54 -6.63 -18.00 -7.82
C ASP A 54 -7.81 -17.03 -7.71
N ALA A 55 -7.57 -15.83 -7.17
CA ALA A 55 -8.58 -14.78 -7.10
C ALA A 55 -9.07 -14.33 -8.48
N PHE A 56 -8.22 -14.36 -9.51
CA PHE A 56 -8.57 -13.98 -10.87
C PHE A 56 -9.68 -14.87 -11.46
N GLN A 57 -9.79 -16.12 -11.07
CA GLN A 57 -10.82 -17.04 -11.55
C GLN A 57 -12.23 -16.50 -11.30
N THR A 58 -12.47 -15.92 -10.13
CA THR A 58 -13.75 -15.30 -9.80
C THR A 58 -13.82 -13.84 -10.20
N TRP A 59 -12.72 -13.09 -10.04
CA TRP A 59 -12.67 -11.67 -10.38
C TRP A 59 -12.89 -11.41 -11.87
N SER A 60 -12.31 -12.20 -12.75
CA SER A 60 -12.42 -12.05 -14.20
C SER A 60 -13.86 -12.16 -14.72
N VAL A 61 -14.71 -12.93 -14.04
CA VAL A 61 -16.12 -13.12 -14.39
C VAL A 61 -17.07 -12.28 -13.54
N THR A 62 -16.56 -11.52 -12.58
CA THR A 62 -17.35 -10.59 -11.78
C THR A 62 -17.93 -9.50 -12.68
N PRO A 63 -19.24 -9.18 -12.60
CA PRO A 63 -19.86 -8.16 -13.43
C PRO A 63 -19.11 -6.82 -13.37
N ALA A 64 -18.94 -6.18 -14.53
CA ALA A 64 -18.17 -4.94 -14.65
C ALA A 64 -18.68 -3.83 -13.70
N ARG A 65 -20.00 -3.76 -13.47
CA ARG A 65 -20.60 -2.81 -12.54
C ARG A 65 -20.13 -3.04 -11.09
N GLN A 66 -20.01 -4.29 -10.65
CA GLN A 66 -19.54 -4.61 -9.30
C GLN A 66 -18.06 -4.26 -9.15
N ARG A 67 -17.23 -4.57 -10.16
CA ARG A 67 -15.81 -4.19 -10.17
C ARG A 67 -15.64 -2.67 -10.15
N ALA A 68 -16.43 -1.95 -10.95
CA ALA A 68 -16.41 -0.48 -10.98
C ALA A 68 -16.81 0.12 -9.63
N GLU A 69 -17.79 -0.45 -8.94
CA GLU A 69 -18.23 0.01 -7.62
C GLU A 69 -17.14 -0.13 -6.55
N ILE A 70 -16.38 -1.23 -6.58
CA ILE A 70 -15.24 -1.43 -5.68
C ILE A 70 -14.16 -0.36 -5.92
N LEU A 71 -13.82 -0.09 -7.18
CA LEU A 71 -12.84 0.94 -7.54
C LEU A 71 -13.33 2.36 -7.19
N ARG A 72 -14.62 2.64 -7.40
CA ARG A 72 -15.22 3.91 -7.02
C ARG A 72 -15.10 4.15 -5.51
N ARG A 73 -15.39 3.12 -4.70
CA ARG A 73 -15.26 3.20 -3.25
C ARG A 73 -13.80 3.41 -2.82
N ALA A 74 -12.86 2.74 -3.46
CA ALA A 74 -11.42 2.96 -3.20
C ALA A 74 -11.03 4.42 -3.49
N TYR A 75 -11.48 4.97 -4.61
CA TYR A 75 -11.26 6.37 -4.97
C TYR A 75 -11.83 7.33 -3.91
N GLU A 76 -13.04 7.08 -3.43
CA GLU A 76 -13.66 7.94 -2.40
C GLU A 76 -12.86 7.93 -1.09
N ILE A 77 -12.37 6.77 -0.67
CA ILE A 77 -11.54 6.63 0.53
C ILE A 77 -10.21 7.38 0.33
N MET A 78 -9.52 7.15 -0.78
CA MET A 78 -8.25 7.83 -1.08
C MET A 78 -8.41 9.34 -1.15
N THR A 79 -9.51 9.83 -1.75
CA THR A 79 -9.80 11.27 -1.82
C THR A 79 -10.05 11.86 -0.43
N ALA A 80 -10.77 11.13 0.44
CA ALA A 80 -11.01 11.57 1.81
C ALA A 80 -9.72 11.58 2.65
N GLU A 81 -8.75 10.74 2.34
CA GLU A 81 -7.47 10.60 3.03
C GLU A 81 -6.29 11.20 2.23
N ALA A 82 -6.56 12.06 1.25
CA ALA A 82 -5.54 12.60 0.34
C ALA A 82 -4.36 13.26 1.06
N GLU A 83 -4.60 14.00 2.14
CA GLU A 83 -3.52 14.62 2.93
C GLU A 83 -2.63 13.58 3.61
N VAL A 84 -3.19 12.47 4.08
CA VAL A 84 -2.42 11.38 4.70
C VAL A 84 -1.55 10.70 3.65
N CYS A 85 -2.11 10.39 2.49
CA CYS A 85 -1.38 9.80 1.36
C CYS A 85 -0.25 10.72 0.87
N ALA A 86 -0.55 12.01 0.67
CA ALA A 86 0.43 12.99 0.24
C ALA A 86 1.57 13.18 1.26
N ARG A 87 1.26 13.11 2.55
CA ARG A 87 2.29 13.19 3.61
C ARG A 87 3.25 12.01 3.54
N LEU A 88 2.73 10.79 3.35
CA LEU A 88 3.58 9.60 3.19
C LEU A 88 4.48 9.72 1.96
N ILE A 89 3.94 10.14 0.83
CA ILE A 89 4.71 10.37 -0.40
C ILE A 89 5.82 11.41 -0.18
N ALA A 90 5.50 12.52 0.49
CA ALA A 90 6.47 13.57 0.78
C ALA A 90 7.60 13.06 1.70
N LEU A 91 7.28 12.31 2.75
CA LEU A 91 8.25 11.78 3.71
C LEU A 91 9.13 10.69 3.09
N GLU A 92 8.54 9.74 2.37
CA GLU A 92 9.28 8.59 1.82
C GLU A 92 10.12 8.95 0.58
N ASN A 93 9.66 9.89 -0.23
CA ASN A 93 10.32 10.29 -1.49
C ASN A 93 11.02 11.64 -1.45
N GLY A 94 10.88 12.40 -0.37
CA GLY A 94 11.41 13.78 -0.31
C GLY A 94 10.72 14.73 -1.30
N LYS A 95 9.49 14.43 -1.70
CA LYS A 95 8.73 15.18 -2.69
C LYS A 95 8.15 16.47 -2.09
N ALA A 96 8.11 17.55 -2.89
CA ALA A 96 7.43 18.76 -2.47
C ALA A 96 5.94 18.50 -2.22
N TRP A 97 5.35 19.13 -1.22
CA TRP A 97 3.97 18.92 -0.80
C TRP A 97 2.96 19.04 -1.95
N ARG A 98 3.14 20.07 -2.79
CA ARG A 98 2.26 20.30 -3.95
C ARG A 98 2.26 19.14 -4.94
N ASP A 99 3.43 18.55 -5.18
CA ASP A 99 3.60 17.45 -6.12
C ASP A 99 3.08 16.16 -5.50
N ALA A 100 3.29 15.95 -4.20
CA ALA A 100 2.73 14.81 -3.45
C ALA A 100 1.19 14.82 -3.46
N MET A 101 0.57 15.99 -3.26
CA MET A 101 -0.89 16.15 -3.38
C MET A 101 -1.40 15.88 -4.79
N GLY A 102 -0.62 16.18 -5.81
CA GLY A 102 -0.99 15.92 -7.22
C GLY A 102 -0.95 14.45 -7.62
N GLU A 103 -0.31 13.59 -6.82
CA GLU A 103 -0.23 12.14 -7.05
C GLU A 103 -1.31 11.33 -6.29
N THR A 104 -2.01 11.97 -5.37
CA THR A 104 -3.12 11.36 -4.62
C THR A 104 -4.46 11.61 -5.27
#